data_17184495404a699f01d1134763476a0a
#
_entry.id   17184495404a699f01d1134763476a0a
#
_cell.length_a   1.000
_cell.length_b   1.000
_cell.length_c   1.000
_cell.angle_alpha   90.00
_cell.angle_beta   90.00
_cell.angle_gamma   90.00
#
_symmetry.space_group_name_H-M   'P 1'
#
loop_
_entity.id
_entity.type
_entity.pdbx_description
1 polymer ?
#
loop_
_entity_poly.entity_id
_entity_poly.type
_entity_poly.pdbx_seq_one_letter_code
_entity_poly.pdbx_strand_id
1 'polypeptide(L)'
;AVVANITMTHSAEGKALSHAVYDLGQAVSHFSIQATAEDLLVHQMGGFNSPELGETLGLADNFTVVTLMTVGVLGDIADLSEKLQDRERAPRVRKPLSEIVIQGASY
;
A
#
# COMPACT_ATOMS: atom_id res chain seq x y z
N ALA A 1 -13.54 0.28 5.68
CA ALA A 1 -13.34 -1.00 4.99
C ALA A 1 -11.89 -1.45 5.09
N VAL A 2 -11.64 -2.76 4.96
CA VAL A 2 -10.28 -3.33 4.76
C VAL A 2 -10.23 -3.91 3.35
N VAL A 3 -9.18 -3.60 2.61
CA VAL A 3 -8.98 -4.01 1.22
C VAL A 3 -7.63 -4.71 1.09
N ALA A 4 -7.60 -5.86 0.44
CA ALA A 4 -6.37 -6.54 0.07
C ALA A 4 -5.97 -6.15 -1.35
N ASN A 5 -4.75 -5.65 -1.51
CA ASN A 5 -4.18 -5.29 -2.79
C ASN A 5 -3.43 -6.51 -3.34
N ILE A 6 -4.02 -7.15 -4.33
CA ILE A 6 -3.61 -8.46 -4.86
C ILE A 6 -3.19 -8.29 -6.31
N THR A 7 -2.13 -8.99 -6.72
CA THR A 7 -1.74 -9.08 -8.13
C THR A 7 -1.38 -10.51 -8.52
N MET A 8 -1.51 -10.79 -9.81
CA MET A 8 -1.01 -12.01 -10.42
C MET A 8 0.48 -11.86 -10.72
N THR A 9 1.32 -12.76 -10.23
CA THR A 9 2.78 -12.72 -10.41
C THR A 9 3.26 -13.54 -11.61
N HIS A 10 2.47 -14.53 -12.04
CA HIS A 10 2.74 -15.39 -13.19
C HIS A 10 1.47 -15.62 -13.99
N SER A 11 1.57 -15.77 -15.31
CA SER A 11 0.45 -16.19 -16.16
C SER A 11 0.05 -17.64 -15.86
N ALA A 12 -1.07 -18.09 -16.43
CA ALA A 12 -1.50 -19.49 -16.32
C ALA A 12 -0.48 -20.49 -16.87
N GLU A 13 0.35 -20.07 -17.84
CA GLU A 13 1.42 -20.84 -18.45
C GLU A 13 2.75 -20.74 -17.68
N GLY A 14 2.75 -20.10 -16.50
CA GLY A 14 3.92 -19.96 -15.64
C GLY A 14 4.91 -18.86 -16.05
N LYS A 15 4.55 -17.98 -16.98
CA LYS A 15 5.42 -16.86 -17.38
C LYS A 15 5.35 -15.75 -16.34
N ALA A 16 6.51 -15.30 -15.82
CA ALA A 16 6.60 -14.21 -14.86
C ALA A 16 6.06 -12.88 -15.43
N LEU A 17 5.26 -12.17 -14.64
CA LEU A 17 4.68 -10.87 -14.96
C LEU A 17 5.48 -9.78 -14.23
N SER A 18 6.61 -9.38 -14.81
CA SER A 18 7.62 -8.53 -14.19
C SER A 18 7.14 -7.14 -13.77
N HIS A 19 6.06 -6.64 -14.37
CA HIS A 19 5.51 -5.31 -14.07
C HIS A 19 4.28 -5.35 -13.15
N ALA A 20 3.78 -6.53 -12.79
CA ALA A 20 2.51 -6.69 -12.09
C ALA A 20 2.45 -5.94 -10.74
N VAL A 21 3.52 -5.96 -9.95
CA VAL A 21 3.59 -5.22 -8.69
C VAL A 21 3.67 -3.70 -8.91
N TYR A 22 4.38 -3.28 -9.97
CA TYR A 22 4.45 -1.88 -10.36
C TYR A 22 3.08 -1.34 -10.80
N ASP A 23 2.37 -2.10 -11.64
CA ASP A 23 1.02 -1.75 -12.11
C ASP A 23 0.03 -1.68 -10.95
N LEU A 24 0.10 -2.64 -10.02
CA LEU A 24 -0.70 -2.61 -8.79
C LEU A 24 -0.40 -1.36 -7.97
N GLY A 25 0.88 -0.99 -7.80
CA GLY A 25 1.28 0.21 -7.06
C GLY A 25 0.68 1.49 -7.66
N GLN A 26 0.62 1.60 -8.99
CA GLN A 26 -0.03 2.71 -9.67
C GLN A 26 -1.55 2.73 -9.42
N ALA A 27 -2.21 1.58 -9.56
CA ALA A 27 -3.64 1.46 -9.30
C ALA A 27 -4.00 1.87 -7.86
N VAL A 28 -3.23 1.38 -6.88
CA VAL A 28 -3.41 1.72 -5.46
C VAL A 28 -3.13 3.21 -5.17
N SER A 29 -2.17 3.81 -5.87
CA SER A 29 -1.91 5.25 -5.79
C SER A 29 -3.10 6.07 -6.31
N HIS A 30 -3.63 5.74 -7.48
CA HIS A 30 -4.81 6.40 -8.04
C HIS A 30 -6.03 6.23 -7.15
N PHE A 31 -6.25 5.02 -6.62
CA PHE A 31 -7.31 4.76 -5.64
C PHE A 31 -7.18 5.69 -4.41
N SER A 32 -5.96 5.82 -3.86
CA SER A 32 -5.72 6.64 -2.67
C SER A 32 -5.98 8.13 -2.94
N ILE A 33 -5.61 8.62 -4.12
CA ILE A 33 -5.89 10.00 -4.55
C ILE A 33 -7.41 10.21 -4.68
N GLN A 34 -8.11 9.29 -5.35
CA GLN A 34 -9.56 9.39 -5.51
C GLN A 34 -10.28 9.31 -4.15
N ALA A 35 -9.88 8.40 -3.26
CA ALA A 35 -10.44 8.32 -1.92
C ALA A 35 -10.30 9.65 -1.16
N THR A 36 -9.12 10.30 -1.26
CA THR A 36 -8.90 11.61 -0.63
C THR A 36 -9.80 12.69 -1.24
N ALA A 37 -10.07 12.65 -2.54
CA ALA A 37 -10.99 13.58 -3.20
C ALA A 37 -12.45 13.39 -2.74
N GLU A 38 -12.78 12.25 -2.16
CA GLU A 38 -14.07 11.90 -1.59
C GLU A 38 -14.09 11.96 -0.06
N ASP A 39 -13.17 12.70 0.55
CA ASP A 39 -13.03 12.88 2.00
C ASP A 39 -12.81 11.55 2.77
N LEU A 40 -12.26 10.54 2.10
CA LEU A 40 -11.85 9.28 2.70
C LEU A 40 -10.34 9.25 2.94
N LEU A 41 -9.94 8.59 4.03
CA LEU A 41 -8.55 8.34 4.36
C LEU A 41 -8.17 6.90 4.05
N VAL A 42 -6.95 6.72 3.56
CA VAL A 42 -6.37 5.42 3.25
C VAL A 42 -5.12 5.21 4.10
N HIS A 43 -5.06 4.08 4.81
CA HIS A 43 -3.86 3.64 5.51
C HIS A 43 -3.37 2.31 4.93
N GLN A 44 -2.20 2.32 4.31
CA GLN A 44 -1.60 1.13 3.73
C GLN A 44 -0.69 0.42 4.73
N MET A 45 -0.75 -0.91 4.73
CA MET A 45 -0.05 -1.77 5.67
C MET A 45 0.68 -2.89 4.92
N GLY A 46 1.94 -3.15 5.33
CA GLY A 46 2.77 -4.26 4.84
C GLY A 46 3.20 -5.25 5.93
N GLY A 47 2.83 -4.98 7.20
CA GLY A 47 3.23 -5.79 8.35
C GLY A 47 2.32 -6.97 8.63
N PHE A 48 2.12 -7.86 7.66
CA PHE A 48 1.30 -9.06 7.78
C PHE A 48 1.97 -10.27 7.09
N ASN A 49 1.48 -11.48 7.35
CA ASN A 49 1.93 -12.70 6.68
C ASN A 49 1.18 -12.86 5.34
N SER A 50 1.80 -12.44 4.25
CA SER A 50 1.18 -12.46 2.91
C SER A 50 0.83 -13.87 2.41
N PRO A 51 1.69 -14.92 2.55
CA PRO A 51 1.32 -16.28 2.18
C PRO A 51 0.11 -16.81 2.94
N GLU A 52 0.09 -16.69 4.26
CA GLU A 52 -1.01 -17.15 5.12
C GLU A 52 -2.33 -16.45 4.79
N LEU A 53 -2.27 -15.14 4.48
CA LEU A 53 -3.45 -14.40 4.05
C LEU A 53 -3.93 -14.86 2.68
N GLY A 54 -3.00 -15.15 1.76
CA GLY A 54 -3.32 -15.71 0.44
C GLY A 54 -4.07 -17.05 0.57
N GLU A 55 -3.59 -17.95 1.40
CA GLU A 55 -4.27 -19.23 1.72
C GLU A 55 -5.66 -18.99 2.32
N THR A 56 -5.77 -18.08 3.30
CA THR A 56 -7.04 -17.74 3.95
C THR A 56 -8.07 -17.19 2.96
N LEU A 57 -7.63 -16.42 1.97
CA LEU A 57 -8.47 -15.87 0.91
C LEU A 57 -8.74 -16.87 -0.23
N GLY A 58 -8.13 -18.04 -0.21
CA GLY A 58 -8.26 -19.05 -1.26
C GLY A 58 -7.65 -18.64 -2.60
N LEU A 59 -6.58 -17.85 -2.57
CA LEU A 59 -5.90 -17.42 -3.80
C LEU A 59 -5.14 -18.58 -4.45
N ALA A 60 -5.13 -18.60 -5.77
CA ALA A 60 -4.28 -19.52 -6.52
C ALA A 60 -2.79 -19.10 -6.38
N ASP A 61 -1.87 -20.06 -6.55
CA ASP A 61 -0.42 -19.90 -6.31
C ASP A 61 0.25 -18.79 -7.14
N ASN A 62 -0.37 -18.39 -8.24
CA ASN A 62 0.12 -17.33 -9.10
C ASN A 62 -0.35 -15.91 -8.67
N PHE A 63 -1.10 -15.79 -7.56
CA PHE A 63 -1.48 -14.51 -6.95
C PHE A 63 -0.71 -14.26 -5.67
N THR A 64 -0.51 -12.97 -5.36
CA THR A 64 0.06 -12.57 -4.07
C THR A 64 -0.65 -11.34 -3.51
N VAL A 65 -0.81 -11.30 -2.19
CA VAL A 65 -1.25 -10.10 -1.47
C VAL A 65 -0.03 -9.23 -1.24
N VAL A 66 0.05 -8.06 -1.87
CA VAL A 66 1.21 -7.16 -1.79
C VAL A 66 1.10 -6.23 -0.58
N THR A 67 -0.06 -5.62 -0.39
CA THR A 67 -0.37 -4.78 0.77
C THR A 67 -1.82 -4.96 1.19
N LEU A 68 -2.11 -4.60 2.43
CA LEU A 68 -3.46 -4.32 2.90
C LEU A 68 -3.66 -2.81 3.00
N MET A 69 -4.90 -2.37 2.92
CA MET A 69 -5.23 -0.99 3.26
C MET A 69 -6.56 -0.91 3.99
N THR A 70 -6.67 0.02 4.92
CA THR A 70 -7.96 0.46 5.46
C THR A 70 -8.40 1.72 4.72
N VAL A 71 -9.72 1.82 4.52
CA VAL A 71 -10.38 2.98 3.91
C VAL A 71 -11.52 3.40 4.84
N GLY A 72 -11.58 4.66 5.20
CA GLY A 72 -12.58 5.18 6.12
C GLY A 72 -12.53 6.68 6.29
N VAL A 73 -13.39 7.18 7.17
CA VAL A 73 -13.40 8.59 7.58
C VAL A 73 -12.46 8.81 8.77
N LEU A 74 -12.00 10.04 8.96
CA LEU A 74 -11.17 10.41 10.11
C LEU A 74 -11.98 10.25 11.39
N GLY A 75 -11.41 9.48 12.33
CA GLY A 75 -11.94 9.36 13.70
C GLY A 75 -11.34 10.41 14.63
N ASP A 76 -11.77 10.38 15.90
CA ASP A 76 -11.17 11.23 16.91
C ASP A 76 -9.82 10.65 17.37
N ILE A 77 -8.79 11.50 17.41
CA ILE A 77 -7.46 11.12 17.91
C ILE A 77 -7.51 10.67 19.39
N ALA A 78 -8.47 11.18 20.14
CA ALA A 78 -8.66 10.81 21.54
C ALA A 78 -9.06 9.33 21.75
N ASP A 79 -9.62 8.69 20.73
CA ASP A 79 -9.97 7.27 20.75
C ASP A 79 -8.76 6.34 20.62
N LEU A 80 -7.60 6.88 20.25
CA LEU A 80 -6.36 6.13 20.12
C LEU A 80 -5.65 5.96 21.47
N SER A 81 -4.85 4.88 21.60
CA SER A 81 -3.90 4.76 22.71
C SER A 81 -2.88 5.92 22.70
N GLU A 82 -2.33 6.32 23.85
CA GLU A 82 -1.34 7.41 23.95
C GLU A 82 -0.20 7.26 22.93
N LYS A 83 0.37 6.05 22.80
CA LYS A 83 1.42 5.76 21.83
C LYS A 83 1.02 6.05 20.38
N LEU A 84 -0.23 5.80 20.03
CA LEU A 84 -0.75 6.07 18.68
C LEU A 84 -1.08 7.55 18.52
N GLN A 85 -1.59 8.22 19.55
CA GLN A 85 -1.78 9.67 19.54
C GLN A 85 -0.47 10.42 19.32
N ASP A 86 0.61 10.01 19.99
CA ASP A 86 1.94 10.61 19.81
C ASP A 86 2.46 10.43 18.38
N ARG A 87 2.25 9.25 17.81
CA ARG A 87 2.61 8.97 16.41
C ARG A 87 1.80 9.82 15.41
N GLU A 88 0.51 10.02 15.68
CA GLU A 88 -0.37 10.81 14.82
C GLU A 88 0.00 12.30 14.87
N ARG A 89 0.40 12.81 16.05
CA ARG A 89 0.84 14.21 16.22
C ARG A 89 2.27 14.47 15.76
N ALA A 90 3.05 13.41 15.53
CA ALA A 90 4.46 13.55 15.15
C ALA A 90 4.61 14.29 13.82
N PRO A 91 5.59 15.21 13.69
CA PRO A 91 5.87 15.89 12.45
C PRO A 91 6.19 14.91 11.33
N ARG A 92 5.60 15.12 10.17
CA ARG A 92 5.91 14.32 8.99
C ARG A 92 7.32 14.61 8.51
N VAL A 93 8.20 13.61 8.57
CA VAL A 93 9.57 13.68 8.03
C VAL A 93 9.64 12.96 6.68
N ARG A 94 10.29 13.59 5.71
CA ARG A 94 10.58 13.02 4.39
C ARG A 94 12.05 13.27 4.06
N LYS A 95 12.64 12.35 3.32
CA LYS A 95 13.97 12.54 2.76
C LYS A 95 13.96 13.73 1.79
N PRO A 96 15.02 14.55 1.76
CA PRO A 96 15.16 15.58 0.77
C PRO A 96 15.28 14.98 -0.64
N LEU A 97 14.89 15.72 -1.67
CA LEU A 97 14.95 15.23 -3.06
C LEU A 97 16.35 14.80 -3.47
N SER A 98 17.40 15.45 -2.96
CA SER A 98 18.80 15.10 -3.21
C SER A 98 19.21 13.69 -2.77
N GLU A 99 18.44 13.06 -1.87
CA GLU A 99 18.69 11.69 -1.43
C GLU A 99 17.90 10.64 -2.22
N ILE A 100 16.88 11.05 -2.97
CA ILE A 100 15.97 10.14 -3.67
C ILE A 100 15.97 10.31 -5.18
N VAL A 101 16.45 11.45 -5.68
CA VAL A 101 16.60 11.72 -7.11
C VAL A 101 18.06 11.57 -7.50
N ILE A 102 18.36 10.61 -8.36
CA ILE A 102 19.68 10.48 -8.98
C ILE A 102 19.76 11.57 -10.05
N GLN A 103 20.69 12.49 -9.90
CA GLN A 103 20.96 13.46 -10.96
C GLN A 103 21.46 12.68 -12.18
N GLY A 104 20.78 12.87 -13.29
CA GLY A 104 21.20 12.32 -14.57
C GLY A 104 22.61 12.81 -14.92
N ALA A 105 23.40 11.95 -15.57
CA ALA A 105 24.65 12.38 -16.14
C ALA A 105 24.36 13.56 -17.08
N SER A 106 25.09 14.66 -16.91
CA SER A 106 25.07 15.77 -17.88
C SER A 106 25.57 15.21 -19.20
N TYR A 107 24.70 15.24 -20.19
CA TYR A 107 25.08 14.95 -21.58
C TYR A 107 25.85 16.13 -22.14
#